data_c54e9f4fe2e30c12656e0c4f5a9edd2b
#
_entry.id   c54e9f4fe2e30c12656e0c4f5a9edd2b
#
_cell.length_a   1.000
_cell.length_b   1.000
_cell.length_c   1.000
_cell.angle_alpha   90.00
_cell.angle_beta   90.00
_cell.angle_gamma   90.00
#
_symmetry.space_group_name_H-M   'P 1'
#
loop_
_entity.id
_entity.type
_entity.pdbx_description
1 polymer ?
#
loop_
_entity_poly.entity_id
_entity_poly.type
_entity_poly.pdbx_seq_one_letter_code
_entity_poly.pdbx_strand_id
1 'polypeptide(L)'
;MYAAGATDSTLVLKPGDKVHISVWKDTTMSGDFVVGVNGALLHPLYQSVPVAGIPIPEVQQRLQKFLTQFESNPEVVVEPMFRVVVNGAVRTPQVYQLPRETSIFMAIAEAGGPLPDGRMDKVRLWRGGKEYTLDLTHADAAWGNTPVMSGDQIIVAQRSHFFREIFVPVVGLVGAAASIINLIRH
;
A
#
# COMPACT_ATOMS: atom_id res chain seq x y z
N MET A 1 -16.97 -20.17 -5.14
CA MET A 1 -16.74 -20.81 -3.82
C MET A 1 -15.53 -20.10 -3.20
N TYR A 2 -15.78 -19.08 -2.41
CA TYR A 2 -14.75 -18.25 -1.77
C TYR A 2 -14.06 -19.10 -0.71
N ALA A 3 -12.76 -19.32 -0.82
CA ALA A 3 -11.97 -19.89 0.25
C ALA A 3 -11.80 -18.83 1.36
N ALA A 4 -12.83 -18.70 2.17
CA ALA A 4 -12.72 -18.09 3.48
C ALA A 4 -11.91 -19.03 4.35
N GLY A 5 -10.66 -18.67 4.66
CA GLY A 5 -9.94 -19.51 5.61
C GLY A 5 -8.41 -19.50 5.50
N ALA A 6 -7.76 -18.38 5.17
CA ALA A 6 -6.47 -18.18 5.80
C ALA A 6 -6.76 -17.67 7.21
N THR A 7 -6.76 -18.59 8.16
CA THR A 7 -7.02 -18.36 9.57
C THR A 7 -6.20 -17.16 10.06
N ASP A 8 -6.83 -16.19 10.69
CA ASP A 8 -6.27 -15.01 11.37
C ASP A 8 -5.05 -15.31 12.29
N SER A 9 -4.82 -16.58 12.56
CA SER A 9 -3.78 -17.10 13.43
C SER A 9 -2.34 -16.92 12.93
N THR A 10 -2.12 -16.52 11.66
CA THR A 10 -0.76 -16.32 11.11
C THR A 10 -0.40 -14.87 10.93
N LEU A 11 -1.36 -13.97 11.07
CA LEU A 11 -1.12 -12.54 10.90
C LEU A 11 -0.55 -11.94 12.17
N VAL A 12 0.66 -11.39 12.07
CA VAL A 12 1.37 -10.75 13.18
C VAL A 12 1.71 -9.31 12.84
N LEU A 13 1.58 -8.44 13.82
CA LEU A 13 1.97 -7.04 13.72
C LEU A 13 3.49 -6.88 13.82
N LYS A 14 4.03 -5.87 13.14
CA LYS A 14 5.44 -5.49 13.19
C LYS A 14 5.58 -4.07 13.74
N PRO A 15 6.72 -3.72 14.31
CA PRO A 15 7.02 -2.32 14.66
C PRO A 15 6.82 -1.40 13.45
N GLY A 16 6.08 -0.30 13.66
CA GLY A 16 5.70 0.65 12.62
C GLY A 16 4.36 0.35 11.93
N ASP A 17 3.76 -0.82 12.13
CA ASP A 17 2.40 -1.08 11.69
C ASP A 17 1.40 -0.27 12.54
N LYS A 18 0.25 0.00 11.96
CA LYS A 18 -0.85 0.70 12.60
C LYS A 18 -2.00 -0.27 12.86
N VAL A 19 -2.69 -0.09 13.97
CA VAL A 19 -3.90 -0.83 14.29
C VAL A 19 -5.01 0.15 14.62
N HIS A 20 -6.21 -0.14 14.17
CA HIS A 20 -7.42 0.48 14.68
C HIS A 20 -7.98 -0.41 15.79
N ILE A 21 -8.19 0.16 16.98
CA ILE A 21 -8.82 -0.52 18.11
C ILE A 21 -10.18 0.13 18.34
N SER A 22 -11.20 -0.68 18.31
CA SER A 22 -12.57 -0.27 18.67
C SER A 22 -12.95 -0.94 20.00
N VAL A 23 -13.28 -0.13 20.99
CA VAL A 23 -13.84 -0.58 22.27
C VAL A 23 -15.32 -0.17 22.30
N TRP A 24 -16.20 -1.16 22.50
CA TRP A 24 -17.65 -0.90 22.47
C TRP A 24 -18.04 0.11 23.53
N LYS A 25 -18.77 1.15 23.12
CA LYS A 25 -19.24 2.28 23.96
C LYS A 25 -18.15 3.17 24.58
N ASP A 26 -16.87 2.92 24.33
CA ASP A 26 -15.81 3.78 24.81
C ASP A 26 -14.97 4.34 23.66
N THR A 27 -15.23 5.60 23.32
CA THR A 27 -14.49 6.33 22.30
C THR A 27 -13.13 6.83 22.79
N THR A 28 -12.92 6.91 24.09
CA THR A 28 -11.64 7.38 24.65
C THR A 28 -10.56 6.30 24.62
N MET A 29 -10.98 5.04 24.64
CA MET A 29 -10.10 3.86 24.52
C MET A 29 -10.02 3.34 23.08
N SER A 30 -10.83 3.89 22.16
CA SER A 30 -10.85 3.56 20.74
C SER A 30 -9.97 4.50 19.93
N GLY A 31 -9.41 4.04 18.81
CA GLY A 31 -8.64 4.88 17.90
C GLY A 31 -7.57 4.12 17.12
N ASP A 32 -6.75 4.91 16.44
CA ASP A 32 -5.63 4.43 15.64
C ASP A 32 -4.34 4.50 16.47
N PHE A 33 -3.67 3.37 16.59
CA PHE A 33 -2.42 3.25 17.36
C PHE A 33 -1.30 2.65 16.52
N VAL A 34 -0.08 3.11 16.78
CA VAL A 34 1.13 2.62 16.08
C VAL A 34 1.86 1.64 16.99
N VAL A 35 2.35 0.55 16.40
CA VAL A 35 3.22 -0.40 17.10
C VAL A 35 4.62 0.20 17.23
N GLY A 36 5.06 0.44 18.44
CA GLY A 36 6.38 0.97 18.76
C GLY A 36 7.51 -0.03 18.52
N VAL A 37 8.73 0.46 18.54
CA VAL A 37 9.94 -0.36 18.40
C VAL A 37 10.13 -1.36 19.55
N ASN A 38 9.52 -1.09 20.71
CA ASN A 38 9.46 -1.98 21.87
C ASN A 38 8.41 -3.10 21.73
N GLY A 39 7.67 -3.12 20.61
CA GLY A 39 6.61 -4.10 20.34
C GLY A 39 5.28 -3.82 21.03
N ALA A 40 5.14 -2.72 21.76
CA ALA A 40 3.89 -2.29 22.38
C ALA A 40 3.25 -1.15 21.58
N LEU A 41 1.97 -0.84 21.86
CA LEU A 41 1.30 0.30 21.23
C LEU A 41 1.81 1.63 21.80
N LEU A 42 2.03 2.61 20.93
CA LEU A 42 2.47 3.96 21.29
C LEU A 42 1.28 4.78 21.82
N HIS A 43 0.76 4.40 22.97
CA HIS A 43 -0.32 5.10 23.65
C HIS A 43 -0.20 4.93 25.17
N PRO A 44 -0.40 5.98 25.99
CA PRO A 44 -0.23 5.91 27.43
C PRO A 44 -0.99 4.75 28.09
N LEU A 45 -2.20 4.46 27.63
CA LEU A 45 -3.02 3.37 28.15
C LEU A 45 -2.47 2.00 27.76
N TYR A 46 -2.06 1.81 26.49
CA TYR A 46 -1.72 0.49 25.92
C TYR A 46 -0.22 0.17 25.89
N GLN A 47 0.64 1.07 26.37
CA GLN A 47 2.10 0.91 26.31
C GLN A 47 2.65 -0.32 27.07
N SER A 48 1.86 -0.90 27.96
CA SER A 48 2.20 -2.12 28.70
C SER A 48 1.75 -3.40 28.01
N VAL A 49 0.99 -3.30 26.90
CA VAL A 49 0.46 -4.47 26.19
C VAL A 49 1.34 -4.77 24.97
N PRO A 50 2.13 -5.85 24.97
CA PRO A 50 2.91 -6.26 23.81
C PRO A 50 1.97 -6.82 22.73
N VAL A 51 2.17 -6.36 21.48
CA VAL A 51 1.34 -6.72 20.33
C VAL A 51 2.17 -7.19 19.13
N ALA A 52 3.45 -6.80 19.02
CA ALA A 52 4.30 -7.20 17.92
C ALA A 52 4.67 -8.68 17.99
N GLY A 53 4.67 -9.34 16.81
CA GLY A 53 5.00 -10.76 16.69
C GLY A 53 3.94 -11.72 17.24
N ILE A 54 2.77 -11.20 17.62
CA ILE A 54 1.68 -11.96 18.25
C ILE A 54 0.51 -12.02 17.25
N PRO A 55 -0.15 -13.17 17.08
CA PRO A 55 -1.34 -13.29 16.24
C PRO A 55 -2.46 -12.34 16.67
N ILE A 56 -3.16 -11.73 15.71
CA ILE A 56 -4.23 -10.74 15.98
C ILE A 56 -5.28 -11.23 16.98
N PRO A 57 -5.79 -12.47 16.90
CA PRO A 57 -6.76 -12.97 17.89
C PRO A 57 -6.21 -12.98 19.33
N GLU A 58 -4.91 -13.26 19.49
CA GLU A 58 -4.27 -13.23 20.81
C GLU A 58 -4.05 -11.79 21.29
N VAL A 59 -3.69 -10.87 20.37
CA VAL A 59 -3.62 -9.42 20.69
C VAL A 59 -4.97 -8.92 21.20
N GLN A 60 -6.05 -9.28 20.52
CA GLN A 60 -7.40 -8.90 20.92
C GLN A 60 -7.75 -9.43 22.32
N GLN A 61 -7.45 -10.70 22.62
CA GLN A 61 -7.66 -11.27 23.95
C GLN A 61 -6.83 -10.58 25.03
N ARG A 62 -5.57 -10.24 24.74
CA ARG A 62 -4.70 -9.52 25.67
C ARG A 62 -5.23 -8.12 25.98
N LEU A 63 -5.65 -7.40 24.94
CA LEU A 63 -6.26 -6.08 25.12
C LEU A 63 -7.58 -6.17 25.89
N GLN A 64 -8.44 -7.11 25.56
CA GLN A 64 -9.67 -7.35 26.29
C GLN A 64 -9.41 -7.61 27.77
N LYS A 65 -8.48 -8.52 28.07
CA LYS A 65 -8.08 -8.80 29.47
C LYS A 65 -7.49 -7.58 30.17
N PHE A 66 -6.68 -6.79 29.46
CA PHE A 66 -6.11 -5.55 30.04
C PHE A 66 -7.21 -4.55 30.37
N LEU A 67 -8.20 -4.39 29.49
CA LEU A 67 -9.28 -3.43 29.66
C LEU A 67 -10.29 -3.82 30.75
N THR A 68 -10.32 -5.08 31.20
CA THR A 68 -11.16 -5.48 32.37
C THR A 68 -10.80 -4.75 33.64
N GLN A 69 -9.64 -4.09 33.71
CA GLN A 69 -9.24 -3.24 34.84
C GLN A 69 -10.00 -1.91 34.87
N PHE A 70 -10.56 -1.49 33.75
CA PHE A 70 -11.22 -0.18 33.55
C PHE A 70 -12.71 -0.33 33.30
N GLU A 71 -13.14 -1.42 32.66
CA GLU A 71 -14.51 -1.66 32.27
C GLU A 71 -14.93 -3.11 32.53
N SER A 72 -16.18 -3.30 32.96
CA SER A 72 -16.76 -4.62 33.12
C SER A 72 -17.15 -5.20 31.76
N ASN A 73 -16.54 -6.32 31.36
CA ASN A 73 -16.79 -7.01 30.11
C ASN A 73 -16.56 -6.17 28.83
N PRO A 74 -15.34 -5.64 28.62
CA PRO A 74 -15.02 -4.85 27.43
C PRO A 74 -15.09 -5.70 26.16
N GLU A 75 -15.80 -5.20 25.14
CA GLU A 75 -15.79 -5.78 23.79
C GLU A 75 -14.78 -5.00 22.94
N VAL A 76 -13.77 -5.70 22.41
CA VAL A 76 -12.64 -5.11 21.71
C VAL A 76 -12.53 -5.73 20.33
N VAL A 77 -12.42 -4.89 19.30
CA VAL A 77 -12.07 -5.29 17.94
C VAL A 77 -10.71 -4.68 17.59
N VAL A 78 -9.83 -5.47 16.99
CA VAL A 78 -8.49 -5.06 16.56
C VAL A 78 -8.38 -5.26 15.06
N GLU A 79 -8.29 -4.15 14.32
CA GLU A 79 -8.16 -4.14 12.86
C GLU A 79 -6.74 -3.70 12.47
N PRO A 80 -5.90 -4.60 11.98
CA PRO A 80 -4.54 -4.24 11.56
C PRO A 80 -4.56 -3.40 10.28
N MET A 81 -3.77 -2.33 10.29
CA MET A 81 -3.51 -1.50 9.11
C MET A 81 -2.07 -1.71 8.66
N PHE A 82 -1.89 -2.08 7.41
CA PHE A 82 -0.59 -2.38 6.87
C PHE A 82 0.05 -1.17 6.22
N ARG A 83 1.34 -1.00 6.47
CA ARG A 83 2.13 0.03 5.83
C ARG A 83 2.56 -0.45 4.45
N VAL A 84 2.02 0.18 3.41
CA VAL A 84 2.26 -0.13 2.00
C VAL A 84 2.82 1.10 1.30
N VAL A 85 3.88 0.95 0.53
CA VAL A 85 4.41 2.01 -0.34
C VAL A 85 3.77 1.87 -1.70
N VAL A 86 3.10 2.90 -2.20
CA VAL A 86 2.67 2.99 -3.59
C VAL A 86 3.44 4.09 -4.28
N ASN A 87 4.16 3.77 -5.35
CA ASN A 87 5.10 4.67 -6.01
C ASN A 87 5.08 4.51 -7.54
N GLY A 88 5.87 5.33 -8.25
CA GLY A 88 5.97 5.35 -9.70
C GLY A 88 4.89 6.20 -10.34
N ALA A 89 4.34 5.75 -11.48
CA ALA A 89 3.36 6.51 -12.26
C ALA A 89 1.94 6.43 -11.68
N VAL A 90 1.77 6.92 -10.45
CA VAL A 90 0.49 7.12 -9.76
C VAL A 90 0.32 8.59 -9.40
N ARG A 91 -0.91 9.04 -9.12
CA ARG A 91 -1.16 10.47 -8.82
C ARG A 91 -0.55 10.93 -7.52
N THR A 92 -0.60 10.09 -6.49
CA THR A 92 -0.16 10.44 -5.13
C THR A 92 0.78 9.37 -4.60
N PRO A 93 2.07 9.37 -5.02
CA PRO A 93 3.05 8.41 -4.53
C PRO A 93 3.40 8.72 -3.07
N GLN A 94 3.12 7.78 -2.17
CA GLN A 94 3.45 7.88 -0.74
C GLN A 94 3.35 6.54 -0.02
N VAL A 95 3.58 6.56 1.28
CA VAL A 95 3.32 5.46 2.20
C VAL A 95 1.88 5.53 2.67
N TYR A 96 1.14 4.46 2.47
CA TYR A 96 -0.25 4.31 2.90
C TYR A 96 -0.35 3.40 4.11
N GLN A 97 -1.32 3.68 4.98
CA GLN A 97 -1.77 2.77 6.02
C GLN A 97 -3.12 2.19 5.56
N LEU A 98 -3.13 0.94 5.16
CA LEU A 98 -4.28 0.31 4.51
C LEU A 98 -4.83 -0.84 5.35
N PRO A 99 -6.16 -1.01 5.43
CA PRO A 99 -6.78 -2.19 6.00
C PRO A 99 -6.26 -3.47 5.34
N ARG A 100 -6.27 -4.55 6.08
CA ARG A 100 -5.80 -5.87 5.62
C ARG A 100 -6.50 -6.38 4.35
N GLU A 101 -7.79 -6.09 4.21
CA GLU A 101 -8.61 -6.54 3.09
C GLU A 101 -8.36 -5.72 1.81
N THR A 102 -7.57 -4.66 1.88
CA THR A 102 -7.25 -3.83 0.72
C THR A 102 -6.49 -4.65 -0.31
N SER A 103 -7.01 -4.73 -1.53
CA SER A 103 -6.33 -5.40 -2.64
C SER A 103 -5.25 -4.50 -3.26
N ILE A 104 -4.36 -5.09 -4.06
CA ILE A 104 -3.35 -4.32 -4.82
C ILE A 104 -4.01 -3.30 -5.74
N PHE A 105 -5.14 -3.64 -6.38
CA PHE A 105 -5.92 -2.68 -7.17
C PHE A 105 -6.42 -1.50 -6.32
N MET A 106 -7.00 -1.80 -5.17
CA MET A 106 -7.50 -0.75 -4.26
C MET A 106 -6.36 0.12 -3.74
N ALA A 107 -5.20 -0.45 -3.44
CA ALA A 107 -4.03 0.31 -3.00
C ALA A 107 -3.55 1.31 -4.07
N ILE A 108 -3.57 0.92 -5.36
CA ILE A 108 -3.27 1.83 -6.48
C ILE A 108 -4.38 2.89 -6.64
N ALA A 109 -5.65 2.52 -6.44
CA ALA A 109 -6.77 3.45 -6.49
C ALA A 109 -6.69 4.48 -5.35
N GLU A 110 -6.32 4.09 -4.13
CA GLU A 110 -6.06 4.99 -2.99
C GLU A 110 -4.94 6.01 -3.30
N ALA A 111 -3.95 5.60 -4.11
CA ALA A 111 -2.93 6.50 -4.63
C ALA A 111 -3.43 7.42 -5.77
N GLY A 112 -4.74 7.53 -5.97
CA GLY A 112 -5.38 8.35 -7.01
C GLY A 112 -5.37 7.69 -8.39
N GLY A 113 -5.02 6.41 -8.48
CA GLY A 113 -4.93 5.65 -9.71
C GLY A 113 -3.65 5.93 -10.52
N PRO A 114 -3.45 5.20 -11.62
CA PRO A 114 -2.30 5.37 -12.49
C PRO A 114 -2.38 6.70 -13.25
N LEU A 115 -1.22 7.30 -13.54
CA LEU A 115 -1.09 8.41 -14.47
C LEU A 115 -1.39 7.94 -15.91
N PRO A 116 -1.66 8.86 -16.87
CA PRO A 116 -1.92 8.50 -18.27
C PRO A 116 -0.80 7.71 -18.95
N ASP A 117 0.43 7.88 -18.49
CA ASP A 117 1.62 7.15 -18.92
C ASP A 117 2.00 5.98 -18.02
N GLY A 118 1.18 5.71 -16.99
CA GLY A 118 1.33 4.57 -16.10
C GLY A 118 1.05 3.24 -16.80
N ARG A 119 1.90 2.25 -16.54
CA ARG A 119 1.84 0.92 -17.14
C ARG A 119 1.28 -0.08 -16.16
N MET A 120 -0.02 -0.31 -16.24
CA MET A 120 -0.69 -1.34 -15.44
C MET A 120 -0.32 -2.77 -15.88
N ASP A 121 0.24 -2.94 -17.09
CA ASP A 121 0.81 -4.20 -17.58
C ASP A 121 2.23 -4.47 -17.03
N LYS A 122 2.83 -3.52 -16.30
CA LYS A 122 4.17 -3.63 -15.69
C LYS A 122 4.20 -3.02 -14.29
N VAL A 123 3.37 -3.54 -13.40
CA VAL A 123 3.42 -3.17 -11.98
C VAL A 123 4.40 -4.09 -11.27
N ARG A 124 5.35 -3.53 -10.55
CA ARG A 124 6.30 -4.29 -9.72
C ARG A 124 5.82 -4.31 -8.29
N LEU A 125 5.75 -5.50 -7.71
CA LEU A 125 5.45 -5.71 -6.31
C LEU A 125 6.68 -6.29 -5.62
N TRP A 126 7.20 -5.56 -4.64
CA TRP A 126 8.21 -6.08 -3.71
C TRP A 126 7.51 -6.58 -2.45
N ARG A 127 7.60 -7.87 -2.19
CA ARG A 127 6.97 -8.53 -1.04
C ARG A 127 7.91 -9.57 -0.45
N GLY A 128 8.20 -9.48 0.84
CA GLY A 128 9.03 -10.46 1.54
C GLY A 128 10.44 -10.60 0.94
N GLY A 129 11.03 -9.51 0.43
CA GLY A 129 12.35 -9.50 -0.20
C GLY A 129 12.39 -10.05 -1.63
N LYS A 130 11.24 -10.35 -2.23
CA LYS A 130 11.13 -10.81 -3.63
C LYS A 130 10.39 -9.78 -4.48
N GLU A 131 10.81 -9.67 -5.75
CA GLU A 131 10.14 -8.85 -6.74
C GLU A 131 9.26 -9.71 -7.64
N TYR A 132 8.03 -9.23 -7.87
CA TYR A 132 7.05 -9.80 -8.78
C TYR A 132 6.67 -8.73 -9.82
N THR A 133 6.64 -9.11 -11.09
CA THR A 133 6.07 -8.25 -12.15
C THR A 133 4.65 -8.71 -12.44
N LEU A 134 3.71 -7.78 -12.29
CA LEU A 134 2.28 -8.03 -12.38
C LEU A 134 1.71 -7.35 -13.60
N ASP A 135 0.82 -8.04 -14.30
CA ASP A 135 -0.07 -7.45 -15.29
C ASP A 135 -1.44 -7.21 -14.63
N LEU A 136 -1.78 -5.95 -14.45
CA LEU A 136 -3.02 -5.50 -13.82
C LEU A 136 -3.94 -4.77 -14.83
N THR A 137 -3.83 -5.09 -16.12
CA THR A 137 -4.69 -4.49 -17.16
C THR A 137 -6.12 -5.01 -17.13
N HIS A 138 -6.32 -6.20 -16.56
CA HIS A 138 -7.63 -6.85 -16.43
C HIS A 138 -8.10 -6.88 -14.98
N ALA A 139 -9.39 -6.58 -14.76
CA ALA A 139 -9.99 -6.52 -13.42
C ALA A 139 -10.02 -7.89 -12.71
N ASP A 140 -9.94 -8.99 -13.45
CA ASP A 140 -9.89 -10.36 -12.96
C ASP A 140 -8.47 -10.88 -12.71
N ALA A 141 -7.45 -10.04 -12.91
CA ALA A 141 -6.07 -10.40 -12.62
C ALA A 141 -5.94 -10.90 -11.17
N ALA A 142 -5.52 -12.14 -11.00
CA ALA A 142 -5.45 -12.80 -9.69
C ALA A 142 -4.63 -12.00 -8.67
N TRP A 143 -3.51 -11.41 -9.11
CA TRP A 143 -2.68 -10.55 -8.27
C TRP A 143 -3.35 -9.23 -7.91
N GLY A 144 -4.16 -8.65 -8.81
CA GLY A 144 -4.86 -7.39 -8.57
C GLY A 144 -5.82 -7.49 -7.39
N ASN A 145 -6.46 -8.63 -7.22
CA ASN A 145 -7.40 -8.94 -6.15
C ASN A 145 -6.71 -9.53 -4.89
N THR A 146 -5.40 -9.74 -4.94
CA THR A 146 -4.64 -10.23 -3.78
C THR A 146 -4.54 -9.13 -2.72
N PRO A 147 -4.80 -9.44 -1.44
CA PRO A 147 -4.65 -8.46 -0.36
C PRO A 147 -3.19 -7.98 -0.22
N VAL A 148 -3.04 -6.73 0.18
CA VAL A 148 -1.73 -6.17 0.53
C VAL A 148 -1.18 -6.80 1.81
N MET A 149 0.14 -6.71 1.98
CA MET A 149 0.82 -7.13 3.20
C MET A 149 1.69 -5.99 3.74
N SER A 150 1.94 -6.01 5.05
CA SER A 150 2.82 -5.01 5.67
C SER A 150 4.23 -5.07 5.07
N GLY A 151 4.71 -3.90 4.64
CA GLY A 151 5.99 -3.73 3.98
C GLY A 151 5.98 -3.93 2.46
N ASP A 152 4.82 -4.15 1.85
CA ASP A 152 4.71 -4.18 0.39
C ASP A 152 5.13 -2.86 -0.24
N GLN A 153 5.80 -2.95 -1.40
CA GLN A 153 6.07 -1.80 -2.25
C GLN A 153 5.49 -2.08 -3.64
N ILE A 154 4.53 -1.27 -4.03
CA ILE A 154 3.83 -1.35 -5.31
C ILE A 154 4.36 -0.21 -6.17
N ILE A 155 4.96 -0.52 -7.31
CA ILE A 155 5.59 0.46 -8.20
C ILE A 155 4.96 0.33 -9.57
N VAL A 156 4.17 1.33 -9.97
CA VAL A 156 3.60 1.42 -11.32
C VAL A 156 4.67 1.95 -12.27
N ALA A 157 5.06 1.16 -13.27
CA ALA A 157 6.05 1.58 -14.25
C ALA A 157 5.50 2.72 -15.12
N GLN A 158 6.39 3.56 -15.63
CA GLN A 158 6.07 4.65 -16.55
C GLN A 158 6.43 4.27 -17.99
N ARG A 159 5.67 4.75 -18.96
CA ARG A 159 6.03 4.65 -20.40
C ARG A 159 7.17 5.62 -20.66
N SER A 160 8.26 5.13 -21.25
CA SER A 160 9.34 5.99 -21.69
C SER A 160 8.92 6.74 -22.96
N HIS A 161 8.95 8.06 -22.92
CA HIS A 161 8.69 8.94 -24.06
C HIS A 161 9.96 9.31 -24.85
N PHE A 162 11.03 8.51 -24.69
CA PHE A 162 12.36 8.76 -25.26
C PHE A 162 12.33 9.15 -26.76
N PHE A 163 11.48 8.50 -27.56
CA PHE A 163 11.37 8.82 -28.98
C PHE A 163 10.73 10.17 -29.27
N ARG A 164 9.83 10.65 -28.41
CA ARG A 164 9.10 11.89 -28.65
C ARG A 164 9.94 13.14 -28.36
N GLU A 165 10.88 13.03 -27.43
CA GLU A 165 11.73 14.20 -27.04
C GLU A 165 12.94 14.38 -27.95
N ILE A 166 13.47 13.29 -28.56
CA ILE A 166 14.69 13.36 -29.38
C ILE A 166 14.37 13.41 -30.88
N PHE A 167 13.38 12.69 -31.37
CA PHE A 167 13.11 12.60 -32.82
C PHE A 167 12.36 13.82 -33.38
N VAL A 168 11.48 14.46 -32.64
CA VAL A 168 10.73 15.63 -33.14
C VAL A 168 11.66 16.83 -33.42
N PRO A 169 12.62 17.20 -32.54
CA PRO A 169 13.54 18.29 -32.86
C PRO A 169 14.49 17.99 -34.02
N VAL A 170 14.94 16.73 -34.19
CA VAL A 170 15.89 16.34 -35.25
C VAL A 170 15.23 16.40 -36.62
N VAL A 171 14.00 15.94 -36.78
CA VAL A 171 13.26 15.99 -38.07
C VAL A 171 12.98 17.45 -38.44
N GLY A 172 12.67 18.32 -37.49
CA GLY A 172 12.49 19.76 -37.75
C GLY A 172 13.77 20.45 -38.23
N LEU A 173 14.93 20.09 -37.68
CA LEU A 173 16.23 20.64 -38.09
C LEU A 173 16.65 20.20 -39.51
N VAL A 174 16.41 18.94 -39.85
CA VAL A 174 16.71 18.42 -41.22
C VAL A 174 15.82 19.05 -42.27
N GLY A 175 14.51 19.25 -41.97
CA GLY A 175 13.60 19.95 -42.87
C GLY A 175 13.98 21.42 -43.10
N ALA A 176 14.41 22.12 -42.09
CA ALA A 176 14.88 23.53 -42.19
C ALA A 176 16.18 23.64 -43.00
N ALA A 177 17.10 22.71 -42.87
CA ALA A 177 18.35 22.68 -43.64
C ALA A 177 18.09 22.45 -45.13
N ALA A 178 17.17 21.56 -45.50
CA ALA A 178 16.78 21.31 -46.87
C ALA A 178 16.11 22.51 -47.54
N SER A 179 15.30 23.27 -46.80
CA SER A 179 14.67 24.51 -47.28
C SER A 179 15.69 25.62 -47.55
N ILE A 180 16.73 25.74 -46.73
CA ILE A 180 17.79 26.75 -46.92
C ILE A 180 18.64 26.43 -48.17
N ILE A 181 18.96 25.16 -48.40
CA ILE A 181 19.74 24.74 -49.57
C ILE A 181 18.97 25.03 -50.88
N ASN A 182 17.65 24.87 -50.89
CA ASN A 182 16.84 25.21 -52.09
C ASN A 182 16.75 26.74 -52.34
N LEU A 183 16.85 27.57 -51.32
CA LEU A 183 16.81 29.02 -51.43
C LEU A 183 18.12 29.62 -51.99
N ILE A 184 19.26 28.94 -51.76
CA ILE A 184 20.60 29.39 -52.23
C ILE A 184 20.87 28.99 -53.67
N ARG A 185 20.06 28.12 -54.26
CA ARG A 185 20.25 27.56 -55.61
C ARG A 185 19.45 28.30 -56.71
N HIS A 186 18.72 29.36 -56.35
CA HIS A 186 18.08 30.31 -57.24
C HIS A 186 18.67 31.68 -57.02
#